data_29bbf9a9f7187c31d1ad947a8b785e85
#
_entry.id   29bbf9a9f7187c31d1ad947a8b785e85
#
_cell.length_a   1.000
_cell.length_b   1.000
_cell.length_c   1.000
_cell.angle_alpha   90.00
_cell.angle_beta   90.00
_cell.angle_gamma   90.00
#
_symmetry.space_group_name_H-M   'P 1'
#
loop_
_entity.id
_entity.type
_entity.pdbx_description
1 polymer ?
#
loop_
_entity_poly.entity_id
_entity_poly.type
_entity_poly.pdbx_seq_one_letter_code
_entity_poly.pdbx_strand_id
1 'polypeptide(L)'
;MLIVLGGPSDIAYENGERDYTNIAALGIPILLFSRDIGHGGDLFSSRGGDFAKIDLAWLNWHLKGDTTATGKGLLVGSGCTYCTNSAWEVKSMSIQ
;
A
#
# COMPACT_ATOMS: atom_id res chain seq x y z
N MET A 1 -1.36 3.80 9.10
CA MET A 1 -2.39 2.94 8.47
C MET A 1 -1.99 2.57 7.06
N LEU A 2 -2.32 1.38 6.62
CA LEU A 2 -2.10 0.92 5.25
C LEU A 2 -3.44 0.64 4.58
N ILE A 3 -3.62 1.15 3.35
CA ILE A 3 -4.76 0.83 2.50
C ILE A 3 -4.23 0.24 1.19
N VAL A 4 -4.76 -0.91 0.78
CA VAL A 4 -4.41 -1.57 -0.49
C VAL A 4 -5.69 -1.79 -1.28
N LEU A 5 -5.74 -1.28 -2.51
CA LEU A 5 -6.95 -1.28 -3.34
C LEU A 5 -6.67 -1.90 -4.71
N GLY A 6 -7.73 -2.44 -5.32
CA GLY A 6 -7.68 -3.06 -6.64
C GLY A 6 -7.95 -2.11 -7.81
N GLY A 7 -7.76 -0.80 -7.62
CA GLY A 7 -7.93 0.21 -8.65
C GLY A 7 -9.38 0.62 -8.88
N PRO A 8 -9.64 1.48 -9.88
CA PRO A 8 -10.99 2.01 -10.12
C PRO A 8 -12.07 0.97 -10.36
N SER A 9 -11.70 -0.24 -10.79
CA SER A 9 -12.66 -1.34 -10.96
C SER A 9 -12.99 -2.08 -9.67
N ASP A 10 -12.29 -1.78 -8.57
CA ASP A 10 -12.54 -2.35 -7.26
C ASP A 10 -13.78 -1.71 -6.64
N ILE A 11 -14.73 -2.51 -6.18
CA ILE A 11 -15.94 -2.01 -5.53
C ILE A 11 -15.63 -1.16 -4.30
N ALA A 12 -14.51 -1.40 -3.65
CA ALA A 12 -14.07 -0.65 -2.46
C ALA A 12 -13.22 0.59 -2.79
N TYR A 13 -12.96 0.88 -4.07
CA TYR A 13 -11.99 1.92 -4.44
C TYR A 13 -12.37 3.29 -3.91
N GLU A 14 -13.60 3.74 -4.15
CA GLU A 14 -14.05 5.07 -3.73
C GLU A 14 -14.04 5.20 -2.20
N ASN A 15 -14.47 4.15 -1.50
CA ASN A 15 -14.43 4.15 -0.04
C ASN A 15 -13.02 4.21 0.50
N GLY A 16 -12.09 3.46 -0.10
CA GLY A 16 -10.69 3.47 0.30
C GLY A 16 -10.03 4.83 0.05
N GLU A 17 -10.29 5.44 -1.09
CA GLU A 17 -9.77 6.78 -1.40
C GLU A 17 -10.32 7.84 -0.43
N ARG A 18 -11.59 7.74 -0.07
CA ARG A 18 -12.21 8.64 0.91
C ARG A 18 -11.60 8.46 2.29
N ASP A 19 -11.39 7.21 2.70
CA ASP A 19 -10.76 6.90 3.99
C ASP A 19 -9.34 7.46 4.04
N TYR A 20 -8.59 7.32 2.95
CA TYR A 20 -7.26 7.92 2.86
C TYR A 20 -7.33 9.43 3.09
N THR A 21 -8.19 10.12 2.36
CA THR A 21 -8.32 11.58 2.45
C THR A 21 -8.67 12.02 3.87
N ASN A 22 -9.65 11.34 4.49
CA ASN A 22 -10.12 11.69 5.81
C ASN A 22 -9.05 11.45 6.89
N ILE A 23 -8.35 10.34 6.82
CA ILE A 23 -7.32 9.97 7.79
C ILE A 23 -6.07 10.84 7.62
N ALA A 24 -5.67 11.11 6.37
CA ALA A 24 -4.54 11.99 6.09
C ALA A 24 -4.79 13.40 6.63
N ALA A 25 -6.03 13.89 6.55
CA ALA A 25 -6.40 15.21 7.07
C ALA A 25 -6.25 15.31 8.59
N LEU A 26 -6.28 14.18 9.30
CA LEU A 26 -6.08 14.14 10.76
C LEU A 26 -4.60 14.09 11.15
N GLY A 27 -3.68 14.07 10.19
CA GLY A 27 -2.25 13.98 10.46
C GLY A 27 -1.77 12.59 10.85
N ILE A 28 -2.60 11.57 10.67
CA ILE A 28 -2.25 10.17 10.96
C ILE A 28 -1.37 9.64 9.83
N PRO A 29 -0.22 9.00 10.13
CA PRO A 29 0.60 8.40 9.09
C PRO A 29 -0.18 7.35 8.29
N ILE A 30 -0.17 7.49 6.97
CA ILE A 30 -0.95 6.61 6.10
C ILE A 30 -0.26 6.38 4.75
N LEU A 31 -0.33 5.15 4.26
CA LEU A 31 0.07 4.74 2.92
C LEU A 31 -1.13 4.16 2.18
N LEU A 32 -1.22 4.45 0.88
CA LEU A 32 -2.18 3.81 -0.01
C LEU A 32 -1.45 3.26 -1.23
N PHE A 33 -1.70 2.00 -1.54
CA PHE A 33 -1.24 1.32 -2.75
C PHE A 33 -2.46 0.82 -3.52
N SER A 34 -2.53 1.13 -4.80
CA SER A 34 -3.65 0.68 -5.65
C SER A 34 -3.14 0.25 -7.01
N ARG A 35 -3.65 -0.89 -7.48
CA ARG A 35 -3.40 -1.39 -8.83
C ARG A 35 -4.72 -1.84 -9.43
N ASP A 36 -4.99 -1.46 -10.68
CA ASP A 36 -6.29 -1.71 -11.32
C ASP A 36 -6.44 -3.16 -11.79
N ILE A 37 -6.63 -4.06 -10.83
CA ILE A 37 -6.81 -5.50 -11.07
C ILE A 37 -8.02 -6.08 -10.32
N GLY A 38 -8.90 -5.22 -9.77
CA GLY A 38 -10.14 -5.63 -9.12
C GLY A 38 -10.00 -5.91 -7.63
N HIS A 39 -11.11 -6.18 -6.97
CA HIS A 39 -11.20 -6.26 -5.50
C HIS A 39 -10.32 -7.36 -4.88
N GLY A 40 -10.21 -8.50 -5.52
CA GLY A 40 -9.35 -9.58 -5.03
C GLY A 40 -7.86 -9.33 -5.22
N GLY A 41 -7.51 -8.33 -6.03
CA GLY A 41 -6.13 -8.05 -6.36
C GLY A 41 -5.44 -9.27 -6.94
N ASP A 42 -4.20 -9.48 -6.55
CA ASP A 42 -3.40 -10.64 -6.94
C ASP A 42 -3.19 -11.64 -5.80
N LEU A 43 -4.08 -11.62 -4.79
CA LEU A 43 -3.98 -12.52 -3.63
C LEU A 43 -4.09 -14.00 -3.99
N PHE A 44 -4.70 -14.31 -5.13
CA PHE A 44 -4.78 -15.69 -5.64
C PHE A 44 -3.54 -16.12 -6.42
N SER A 45 -2.62 -15.20 -6.69
CA SER A 45 -1.36 -15.50 -7.34
C SER A 45 -0.41 -16.22 -6.36
N SER A 46 0.71 -16.74 -6.90
CA SER A 46 1.72 -17.42 -6.07
C SER A 46 2.13 -16.55 -4.88
N ARG A 47 2.06 -17.12 -3.68
CA ARG A 47 2.40 -16.45 -2.41
C ARG A 47 1.57 -15.18 -2.14
N GLY A 48 0.37 -15.09 -2.73
CA GLY A 48 -0.52 -13.95 -2.55
C GLY A 48 -0.14 -12.71 -3.36
N GLY A 49 0.85 -12.80 -4.25
CA GLY A 49 1.25 -11.72 -5.15
C GLY A 49 1.79 -10.48 -4.45
N ASP A 50 1.75 -9.35 -5.16
CA ASP A 50 2.24 -8.07 -4.63
C ASP A 50 1.38 -7.54 -3.48
N PHE A 51 0.08 -7.80 -3.47
CA PHE A 51 -0.78 -7.36 -2.38
C PHE A 51 -0.33 -7.96 -1.05
N ALA A 52 -0.04 -9.28 -1.02
CA ALA A 52 0.47 -9.91 0.18
C ALA A 52 1.88 -9.42 0.54
N LYS A 53 2.71 -9.17 -0.46
CA LYS A 53 4.06 -8.65 -0.25
C LYS A 53 4.05 -7.28 0.42
N ILE A 54 3.16 -6.40 -0.03
CA ILE A 54 2.97 -5.07 0.57
C ILE A 54 2.52 -5.21 2.03
N ASP A 55 1.52 -6.06 2.27
CA ASP A 55 1.00 -6.28 3.62
C ASP A 55 2.06 -6.83 4.56
N LEU A 56 2.84 -7.81 4.10
CA LEU A 56 3.90 -8.39 4.90
C LEU A 56 5.01 -7.37 5.22
N ALA A 57 5.38 -6.55 4.24
CA ALA A 57 6.37 -5.50 4.45
C ALA A 57 5.91 -4.48 5.50
N TRP A 58 4.63 -4.11 5.46
CA TRP A 58 4.04 -3.22 6.47
C TRP A 58 4.13 -3.82 7.87
N LEU A 59 3.78 -5.11 8.00
CA LEU A 59 3.86 -5.80 9.29
C LEU A 59 5.30 -5.95 9.77
N ASN A 60 6.23 -6.30 8.89
CA ASN A 60 7.66 -6.38 9.23
C ASN A 60 8.18 -5.05 9.76
N TRP A 61 7.80 -3.96 9.10
CA TRP A 61 8.20 -2.62 9.53
C TRP A 61 7.67 -2.29 10.93
N HIS A 62 6.35 -2.45 11.14
CA HIS A 62 5.73 -1.98 12.38
C HIS A 62 5.87 -2.95 13.54
N LEU A 63 5.96 -4.25 13.30
CA LEU A 63 6.06 -5.25 14.36
C LEU A 63 7.51 -5.67 14.67
N LYS A 64 8.41 -5.58 13.69
CA LYS A 64 9.80 -6.02 13.83
C LYS A 64 10.80 -4.89 13.70
N GLY A 65 10.37 -3.68 13.36
CA GLY A 65 11.26 -2.56 13.11
C GLY A 65 12.10 -2.71 11.84
N ASP A 66 11.66 -3.53 10.89
CA ASP A 66 12.39 -3.79 9.65
C ASP A 66 12.34 -2.57 8.72
N THR A 67 13.48 -1.91 8.52
CA THR A 67 13.61 -0.77 7.61
C THR A 67 14.25 -1.13 6.28
N THR A 68 14.53 -2.41 6.05
CA THR A 68 15.16 -2.90 4.81
C THR A 68 14.13 -3.12 3.70
N ALA A 69 14.59 -3.72 2.59
CA ALA A 69 13.74 -4.00 1.43
C ALA A 69 12.64 -5.05 1.70
N THR A 70 12.65 -5.70 2.86
CA THR A 70 11.57 -6.61 3.28
C THR A 70 10.57 -5.93 4.23
N GLY A 71 10.76 -4.66 4.53
CA GLY A 71 9.90 -3.84 5.38
C GLY A 71 9.71 -2.46 4.81
N LYS A 72 10.05 -1.42 5.59
CA LYS A 72 9.88 -0.01 5.19
C LYS A 72 10.48 0.30 3.83
N GLY A 73 11.66 -0.22 3.52
CA GLY A 73 12.36 0.08 2.28
C GLY A 73 11.63 -0.38 1.02
N LEU A 74 10.73 -1.36 1.12
CA LEU A 74 9.89 -1.77 0.00
C LEU A 74 8.81 -0.73 -0.31
N LEU A 75 8.34 -0.02 0.71
CA LEU A 75 7.10 0.77 0.66
C LEU A 75 7.32 2.25 0.50
N VAL A 76 8.43 2.80 1.03
CA VAL A 76 8.69 4.25 1.03
C VAL A 76 10.16 4.53 0.73
N GLY A 77 10.40 5.76 0.27
CA GLY A 77 11.76 6.24 -0.01
C GLY A 77 12.26 5.82 -1.39
N SER A 78 13.56 5.98 -1.62
CA SER A 78 14.17 5.73 -2.92
C SER A 78 14.17 4.26 -3.33
N GLY A 79 14.04 3.35 -2.36
CA GLY A 79 13.97 1.91 -2.62
C GLY A 79 12.56 1.38 -2.84
N CYS A 80 11.55 2.24 -2.83
CA CYS A 80 10.15 1.81 -2.99
C CYS A 80 9.93 1.21 -4.37
N THR A 81 9.56 -0.08 -4.38
CA THR A 81 9.38 -0.84 -5.62
C THR A 81 8.24 -0.32 -6.48
N TYR A 82 7.18 0.17 -5.85
CA TYR A 82 5.92 0.52 -6.54
C TYR A 82 5.79 2.01 -6.84
N CYS A 83 6.59 2.86 -6.21
CA CYS A 83 6.39 4.32 -6.22
C CYS A 83 6.65 4.95 -7.59
N THR A 84 7.48 4.33 -8.42
CA THR A 84 7.81 4.81 -9.78
C THR A 84 7.22 3.94 -10.87
N ASN A 85 6.41 2.94 -10.50
CA ASN A 85 5.78 2.01 -11.44
C ASN A 85 4.42 2.56 -11.85
N SER A 86 4.21 2.83 -13.14
CA SER A 86 2.97 3.43 -13.64
C SER A 86 1.73 2.55 -13.48
N ALA A 87 1.91 1.25 -13.21
CA ALA A 87 0.78 0.34 -12.93
C ALA A 87 0.20 0.55 -11.53
N TRP A 88 0.91 1.27 -10.66
CA TRP A 88 0.52 1.47 -9.27
C TRP A 88 0.23 2.94 -8.99
N GLU A 89 -0.84 3.20 -8.25
CA GLU A 89 -1.09 4.47 -7.60
C GLU A 89 -0.56 4.35 -6.16
N VAL A 90 0.35 5.24 -5.78
CA VAL A 90 0.93 5.24 -4.43
C VAL A 90 0.79 6.62 -3.82
N LYS A 91 0.18 6.68 -2.64
CA LYS A 91 0.03 7.93 -1.88
C LYS A 91 0.57 7.73 -0.48
N SER A 92 1.16 8.77 0.08
CA SER A 92 1.62 8.76 1.47
C SER A 92 1.44 10.11 2.10
N MET A 93 1.18 10.12 3.41
CA MET A 93 1.06 11.36 4.20
C MET A 93 1.57 11.09 5.60
N SER A 94 2.36 12.03 6.13
CA SER A 94 2.91 11.98 7.49
C SER A 94 3.76 10.74 7.78
N ILE A 95 4.34 10.13 6.76
CA ILE A 95 5.26 9.00 6.90
C ILE A 95 6.68 9.56 7.10
N GLN A 96 7.37 9.02 8.09
CA GLN A 96 8.73 9.44 8.47
C GLN A 96 9.77 8.47 7.91
#